data_5663b903d4487e10d146547feac5104c
#
_entry.id   5663b903d4487e10d146547feac5104c
#
_cell.length_a   1.000
_cell.length_b   1.000
_cell.length_c   1.000
_cell.angle_alpha   90.00
_cell.angle_beta   90.00
_cell.angle_gamma   90.00
#
_symmetry.space_group_name_H-M   'P 1'
#
loop_
_entity.id
_entity.type
_entity.pdbx_description
1 polymer ?
#
loop_
_entity_poly.entity_id
_entity_poly.type
_entity_poly.pdbx_seq_one_letter_code
_entity_poly.pdbx_strand_id
1 'polypeptide(L)'
;MNRFYSLFFILLFFLINSCSNSSDTYNVMSFNIRLDVDSDGVNSWDNRKQEIVSIIKNQKIDILGIQEGLPSQISYLSDQLDEYNMIGQGRDGGNNGEYSAIFYNNEKLTLNDSETFWLSNTPNIPSIGWDAALNRIATVGSFTMSKSNDKLIIYNSHFDHIGKIARENSVDIILKHIEKNNFLESAIVVMGDFNSEPNEAPIKKLSEWLNDSFYEFPIEEAQGTFNGFDIKSKLRKRIDYIFTKNIQISNYTHVMDRLPNGLWPSDHLPIVISFSF
;
A
#
# COMPACT_ATOMS: atom_id res chain seq x y z
N MET A 1 26.55 3.63 -81.41
CA MET A 1 26.69 4.54 -80.26
C MET A 1 25.53 4.31 -79.33
N ASN A 2 25.65 3.37 -78.38
CA ASN A 2 24.62 3.03 -77.39
C ASN A 2 24.99 3.67 -76.05
N ARG A 3 24.19 4.63 -75.59
CA ARG A 3 24.35 5.22 -74.26
C ARG A 3 23.54 4.39 -73.27
N PHE A 4 24.19 3.71 -72.32
CA PHE A 4 23.56 3.13 -71.11
C PHE A 4 23.35 4.24 -70.10
N TYR A 5 22.11 4.46 -69.70
CA TYR A 5 21.77 5.25 -68.51
C TYR A 5 21.69 4.31 -67.29
N SER A 6 22.62 4.48 -66.38
CA SER A 6 22.59 3.77 -65.10
C SER A 6 21.70 4.54 -64.11
N LEU A 7 20.54 3.97 -63.77
CA LEU A 7 19.64 4.51 -62.74
C LEU A 7 20.19 4.09 -61.39
N PHE A 8 20.68 5.06 -60.60
CA PHE A 8 21.06 4.87 -59.22
C PHE A 8 19.77 5.01 -58.34
N PHE A 9 19.28 3.86 -57.81
CA PHE A 9 18.22 3.85 -56.80
C PHE A 9 18.85 4.16 -55.44
N ILE A 10 18.65 5.34 -54.89
CA ILE A 10 18.98 5.66 -53.46
C ILE A 10 17.87 5.12 -52.60
N LEU A 11 18.13 4.02 -51.92
CA LEU A 11 17.26 3.46 -50.88
C LEU A 11 17.45 4.31 -49.62
N LEU A 12 16.49 5.21 -49.37
CA LEU A 12 16.41 5.97 -48.09
C LEU A 12 15.89 5.04 -47.00
N PHE A 13 16.77 4.53 -46.15
CA PHE A 13 16.40 3.82 -44.91
C PHE A 13 15.89 4.86 -43.91
N PHE A 14 14.59 4.97 -43.74
CA PHE A 14 14.00 5.63 -42.59
C PHE A 14 14.20 4.69 -41.38
N LEU A 15 15.18 4.99 -40.51
CA LEU A 15 15.26 4.46 -39.16
C LEU A 15 14.10 5.06 -38.35
N ILE A 16 13.01 4.32 -38.28
CA ILE A 16 11.94 4.61 -37.33
C ILE A 16 12.53 4.22 -35.96
N ASN A 17 13.08 5.23 -35.26
CA ASN A 17 13.31 5.08 -33.83
C ASN A 17 11.93 4.99 -33.16
N SER A 18 11.45 3.76 -32.99
CA SER A 18 10.37 3.46 -32.06
C SER A 18 10.92 3.75 -30.67
N CYS A 19 10.73 4.96 -30.17
CA CYS A 19 10.75 5.18 -28.73
C CYS A 19 9.63 4.32 -28.15
N SER A 20 9.97 3.13 -27.67
CA SER A 20 9.11 2.44 -26.74
C SER A 20 9.08 3.32 -25.48
N ASN A 21 8.05 4.12 -25.31
CA ASN A 21 7.70 4.66 -24.01
C ASN A 21 7.43 3.44 -23.12
N SER A 22 8.45 2.92 -22.46
CA SER A 22 8.23 1.99 -21.35
C SER A 22 7.54 2.83 -20.27
N SER A 23 6.24 2.66 -20.12
CA SER A 23 5.53 3.22 -18.97
C SER A 23 6.22 2.70 -17.71
N ASP A 24 6.53 3.61 -16.77
CA ASP A 24 7.10 3.18 -15.51
C ASP A 24 6.10 2.28 -14.76
N THR A 25 6.59 1.17 -14.27
CA THR A 25 5.84 0.33 -13.34
C THR A 25 6.06 0.85 -11.93
N TYR A 26 4.97 0.99 -11.19
CA TYR A 26 4.96 1.37 -9.78
C TYR A 26 4.50 0.21 -8.93
N ASN A 27 5.21 -0.04 -7.83
CA ASN A 27 4.91 -1.10 -6.89
C ASN A 27 4.38 -0.49 -5.58
N VAL A 28 3.19 -0.91 -5.17
CA VAL A 28 2.55 -0.49 -3.92
C VAL A 28 2.45 -1.70 -3.00
N MET A 29 2.88 -1.53 -1.75
CA MET A 29 2.79 -2.56 -0.71
C MET A 29 1.94 -2.07 0.46
N SER A 30 1.06 -2.93 0.95
CA SER A 30 0.46 -2.82 2.28
C SER A 30 1.09 -3.84 3.21
N PHE A 31 1.55 -3.40 4.38
CA PHE A 31 2.24 -4.27 5.30
C PHE A 31 1.97 -3.90 6.77
N ASN A 32 1.15 -4.68 7.46
CA ASN A 32 1.10 -4.67 8.91
C ASN A 32 2.40 -5.31 9.44
N ILE A 33 3.28 -4.49 10.02
CA ILE A 33 4.61 -4.93 10.45
C ILE A 33 4.64 -5.52 11.86
N ARG A 34 3.50 -5.60 12.53
CA ARG A 34 3.35 -5.96 13.94
C ARG A 34 4.08 -4.98 14.86
N LEU A 35 3.39 -4.39 15.80
CA LEU A 35 3.99 -3.48 16.79
C LEU A 35 5.06 -4.19 17.62
N ASP A 36 5.98 -3.41 18.18
CA ASP A 36 7.05 -3.90 19.04
C ASP A 36 6.53 -4.11 20.46
N VAL A 37 6.38 -5.38 20.87
CA VAL A 37 5.95 -5.78 22.21
C VAL A 37 6.81 -6.94 22.74
N ASP A 38 7.22 -6.84 23.99
CA ASP A 38 8.08 -7.84 24.65
C ASP A 38 7.47 -9.24 24.68
N SER A 39 6.13 -9.33 24.71
CA SER A 39 5.41 -10.61 24.75
C SER A 39 5.56 -11.45 23.47
N ASP A 40 6.01 -10.89 22.37
CA ASP A 40 6.22 -11.60 21.10
C ASP A 40 7.47 -12.50 21.12
N GLY A 41 8.36 -12.37 22.14
CA GLY A 41 9.47 -13.27 22.39
C GLY A 41 10.38 -13.46 21.17
N VAL A 42 10.40 -14.68 20.61
CA VAL A 42 11.22 -14.99 19.42
C VAL A 42 10.80 -14.21 18.17
N ASN A 43 9.57 -13.70 18.14
CA ASN A 43 9.02 -12.86 17.08
C ASN A 43 9.13 -11.36 17.41
N SER A 44 9.93 -10.95 18.40
CA SER A 44 10.14 -9.55 18.75
C SER A 44 10.65 -8.73 17.55
N TRP A 45 10.38 -7.44 17.55
CA TRP A 45 10.80 -6.52 16.49
C TRP A 45 12.28 -6.62 16.15
N ASP A 46 13.15 -6.69 17.17
CA ASP A 46 14.60 -6.79 16.98
C ASP A 46 15.03 -7.99 16.14
N ASN A 47 14.29 -9.09 16.21
CA ASN A 47 14.55 -10.29 15.41
C ASN A 47 14.01 -10.22 13.99
N ARG A 48 13.13 -9.25 13.66
CA ARG A 48 12.39 -9.17 12.38
C ARG A 48 12.74 -7.95 11.53
N LYS A 49 13.15 -6.85 12.16
CA LYS A 49 13.30 -5.53 11.53
C LYS A 49 14.20 -5.52 10.29
N GLN A 50 15.30 -6.28 10.28
CA GLN A 50 16.21 -6.33 9.13
C GLN A 50 15.56 -7.02 7.91
N GLU A 51 14.82 -8.10 8.15
CA GLU A 51 14.15 -8.81 7.07
C GLU A 51 13.00 -7.99 6.49
N ILE A 52 12.25 -7.26 7.34
CA ILE A 52 11.22 -6.33 6.89
C ILE A 52 11.80 -5.30 5.91
N VAL A 53 12.96 -4.69 6.24
CA VAL A 53 13.67 -3.78 5.34
C VAL A 53 14.11 -4.50 4.06
N SER A 54 14.64 -5.73 4.18
CA SER A 54 15.07 -6.53 3.03
C SER A 54 13.91 -6.82 2.08
N ILE A 55 12.75 -7.20 2.61
CA ILE A 55 11.52 -7.44 1.83
C ILE A 55 11.14 -6.17 1.06
N ILE A 56 11.06 -5.02 1.72
CA ILE A 56 10.70 -3.75 1.10
C ILE A 56 11.62 -3.42 -0.08
N LYS A 57 12.95 -3.53 0.14
CA LYS A 57 13.95 -3.26 -0.89
C LYS A 57 13.93 -4.26 -2.03
N ASN A 58 13.82 -5.56 -1.74
CA ASN A 58 13.81 -6.64 -2.74
C ASN A 58 12.58 -6.57 -3.65
N GLN A 59 11.43 -6.18 -3.11
CA GLN A 59 10.19 -5.98 -3.87
C GLN A 59 10.18 -4.66 -4.66
N LYS A 60 11.22 -3.82 -4.54
CA LYS A 60 11.36 -2.52 -5.24
C LYS A 60 10.10 -1.67 -5.08
N ILE A 61 9.66 -1.53 -3.85
CA ILE A 61 8.42 -0.83 -3.52
C ILE A 61 8.61 0.66 -3.75
N ASP A 62 7.64 1.31 -4.37
CA ASP A 62 7.62 2.76 -4.58
C ASP A 62 6.73 3.47 -3.55
N ILE A 63 5.68 2.78 -3.10
CA ILE A 63 4.75 3.27 -2.08
C ILE A 63 4.48 2.14 -1.09
N LEU A 64 4.69 2.40 0.19
CA LEU A 64 4.53 1.45 1.27
C LEU A 64 3.57 1.99 2.33
N GLY A 65 2.45 1.30 2.54
CA GLY A 65 1.57 1.53 3.69
C GLY A 65 1.93 0.61 4.85
N ILE A 66 2.32 1.21 5.97
CA ILE A 66 2.65 0.49 7.21
C ILE A 66 1.48 0.59 8.18
N GLN A 67 1.14 -0.52 8.84
CA GLN A 67 0.23 -0.54 9.99
C GLN A 67 0.98 -1.07 11.23
N GLU A 68 0.50 -0.71 12.41
CA GLU A 68 1.05 -1.02 13.74
C GLU A 68 2.45 -0.44 14.04
N GLY A 69 3.01 0.39 13.16
CA GLY A 69 4.34 0.96 13.40
C GLY A 69 4.36 1.89 14.61
N LEU A 70 5.07 1.53 15.68
CA LEU A 70 5.37 2.43 16.79
C LEU A 70 6.40 3.48 16.37
N PRO A 71 6.51 4.63 17.07
CA PRO A 71 7.47 5.69 16.74
C PRO A 71 8.91 5.20 16.55
N SER A 72 9.37 4.25 17.38
CA SER A 72 10.70 3.65 17.26
C SER A 72 10.87 2.81 15.99
N GLN A 73 9.82 2.08 15.60
CA GLN A 73 9.82 1.28 14.37
C GLN A 73 9.78 2.17 13.14
N ILE A 74 8.97 3.23 13.15
CA ILE A 74 8.92 4.23 12.06
C ILE A 74 10.26 4.94 11.91
N SER A 75 10.92 5.36 13.02
CA SER A 75 12.26 5.95 12.97
C SER A 75 13.28 4.98 12.38
N TYR A 76 13.27 3.72 12.84
CA TYR A 76 14.17 2.70 12.28
C TYR A 76 13.98 2.50 10.78
N LEU A 77 12.74 2.41 10.31
CA LEU A 77 12.46 2.27 8.87
C LEU A 77 12.91 3.51 8.09
N SER A 78 12.68 4.71 8.61
CA SER A 78 13.15 5.96 7.98
C SER A 78 14.67 6.01 7.86
N ASP A 79 15.40 5.51 8.87
CA ASP A 79 16.86 5.46 8.85
C ASP A 79 17.43 4.39 7.90
N GLN A 80 16.63 3.39 7.55
CA GLN A 80 17.06 2.29 6.66
C GLN A 80 16.60 2.45 5.21
N LEU A 81 15.64 3.34 4.96
CA LEU A 81 15.01 3.58 3.66
C LEU A 81 15.32 4.99 3.16
N ASP A 82 16.60 5.26 2.86
CA ASP A 82 17.13 6.59 2.50
C ASP A 82 16.43 7.24 1.29
N GLU A 83 15.90 6.41 0.36
CA GLU A 83 15.22 6.87 -0.85
C GLU A 83 13.74 7.24 -0.60
N TYR A 84 13.27 7.08 0.64
CA TYR A 84 11.86 7.29 0.97
C TYR A 84 11.67 8.48 1.91
N ASN A 85 10.61 9.23 1.64
CA ASN A 85 10.03 10.12 2.61
C ASN A 85 8.80 9.46 3.24
N MET A 86 8.41 9.92 4.42
CA MET A 86 7.28 9.38 5.17
C MET A 86 6.26 10.48 5.49
N ILE A 87 4.96 10.12 5.41
CA ILE A 87 3.85 10.92 5.90
C ILE A 87 3.00 10.11 6.88
N GLY A 88 2.35 10.81 7.79
CA GLY A 88 1.50 10.23 8.82
C GLY A 88 1.86 10.73 10.22
N GLN A 89 1.00 10.38 11.18
CA GLN A 89 1.20 10.63 12.60
C GLN A 89 0.66 9.46 13.44
N GLY A 90 1.02 9.42 14.71
CA GLY A 90 0.53 8.40 15.62
C GLY A 90 -0.96 8.59 15.93
N ARG A 91 -1.67 7.48 16.13
CA ARG A 91 -3.13 7.48 16.36
C ARG A 91 -3.58 8.21 17.63
N ASP A 92 -2.66 8.42 18.58
CA ASP A 92 -2.94 9.14 19.82
C ASP A 92 -2.53 10.62 19.74
N GLY A 93 -2.19 11.08 18.52
CA GLY A 93 -1.83 12.46 18.19
C GLY A 93 -0.33 12.70 18.17
N GLY A 94 0.14 13.46 17.18
CA GLY A 94 1.56 13.72 16.97
C GLY A 94 2.36 12.43 16.80
N ASN A 95 3.38 12.23 17.63
CA ASN A 95 4.23 11.05 17.60
C ASN A 95 3.79 9.96 18.61
N ASN A 96 2.52 9.91 19.03
CA ASN A 96 2.07 8.97 20.05
C ASN A 96 1.20 7.86 19.44
N GLY A 97 1.41 6.63 19.92
CA GLY A 97 0.67 5.45 19.48
C GLY A 97 1.15 4.91 18.14
N GLU A 98 0.41 3.94 17.61
CA GLU A 98 0.72 3.28 16.35
C GLU A 98 0.40 4.21 15.16
N TYR A 99 1.20 4.08 14.10
CA TYR A 99 1.02 4.78 12.84
C TYR A 99 0.29 3.90 11.82
N SER A 100 -0.47 4.56 10.95
CA SER A 100 -0.81 4.07 9.62
C SER A 100 0.00 4.91 8.61
N ALA A 101 1.32 4.73 8.59
CA ALA A 101 2.25 5.57 7.84
C ALA A 101 2.26 5.21 6.34
N ILE A 102 2.57 6.20 5.50
CA ILE A 102 2.88 6.00 4.08
C ILE A 102 4.32 6.43 3.84
N PHE A 103 5.16 5.49 3.41
CA PHE A 103 6.49 5.76 2.86
C PHE A 103 6.39 5.80 1.33
N TYR A 104 7.08 6.73 0.70
CA TYR A 104 7.08 6.87 -0.75
C TYR A 104 8.47 7.21 -1.28
N ASN A 105 8.84 6.61 -2.42
CA ASN A 105 10.09 6.87 -3.10
C ASN A 105 10.09 8.31 -3.64
N ASN A 106 10.97 9.17 -3.10
CA ASN A 106 11.02 10.60 -3.41
C ASN A 106 11.63 10.93 -4.79
N GLU A 107 12.26 9.98 -5.45
CA GLU A 107 12.74 10.12 -6.82
C GLU A 107 11.63 9.90 -7.85
N LYS A 108 10.61 9.08 -7.49
CA LYS A 108 9.51 8.71 -8.38
C LYS A 108 8.22 9.46 -8.14
N LEU A 109 8.04 10.00 -6.93
CA LEU A 109 6.80 10.66 -6.51
C LEU A 109 7.09 12.00 -5.83
N THR A 110 6.33 13.02 -6.22
CA THR A 110 6.30 14.30 -5.54
C THR A 110 5.03 14.39 -4.70
N LEU A 111 5.18 14.59 -3.40
CA LEU A 111 4.05 14.83 -2.50
C LEU A 111 3.49 16.24 -2.74
N ASN A 112 2.19 16.33 -3.01
CA ASN A 112 1.49 17.61 -3.17
C ASN A 112 0.82 18.05 -1.88
N ASP A 113 0.17 17.09 -1.18
CA ASP A 113 -0.56 17.33 0.06
C ASP A 113 -0.70 16.04 0.86
N SER A 114 -0.87 16.14 2.18
CA SER A 114 -1.11 15.01 3.06
C SER A 114 -1.91 15.37 4.30
N GLU A 115 -2.69 14.41 4.77
CA GLU A 115 -3.48 14.53 5.99
C GLU A 115 -3.52 13.20 6.73
N THR A 116 -3.62 13.24 8.06
CA THR A 116 -4.02 12.10 8.88
C THR A 116 -5.24 12.49 9.68
N PHE A 117 -6.29 11.69 9.59
CA PHE A 117 -7.57 11.95 10.26
C PHE A 117 -8.05 10.71 11.01
N TRP A 118 -8.87 10.95 12.05
CA TRP A 118 -9.40 9.87 12.89
C TRP A 118 -10.68 9.28 12.30
N LEU A 119 -10.76 7.96 12.36
CA LEU A 119 -11.94 7.19 11.95
C LEU A 119 -12.98 7.20 13.05
N SER A 120 -13.58 8.37 13.24
CA SER A 120 -14.54 8.67 14.30
C SER A 120 -15.53 9.77 13.89
N ASN A 121 -16.47 10.12 14.76
CA ASN A 121 -17.37 11.26 14.54
C ASN A 121 -16.66 12.62 14.63
N THR A 122 -15.41 12.66 15.10
CA THR A 122 -14.57 13.85 15.20
C THR A 122 -13.23 13.65 14.50
N PRO A 123 -13.19 13.63 13.14
CA PRO A 123 -12.01 13.22 12.39
C PRO A 123 -10.77 14.09 12.59
N ASN A 124 -10.93 15.32 13.06
CA ASN A 124 -9.84 16.29 13.15
C ASN A 124 -9.06 16.23 14.48
N ILE A 125 -9.48 15.38 15.42
CA ILE A 125 -8.85 15.24 16.74
C ILE A 125 -8.76 13.78 17.16
N PRO A 126 -7.75 13.39 17.97
CA PRO A 126 -7.67 12.04 18.52
C PRO A 126 -8.96 11.64 19.23
N SER A 127 -9.60 10.60 18.73
CA SER A 127 -10.87 10.13 19.26
C SER A 127 -11.18 8.69 18.87
N ILE A 128 -11.89 7.98 19.76
CA ILE A 128 -12.39 6.64 19.51
C ILE A 128 -13.72 6.73 18.79
N GLY A 129 -13.86 5.98 17.69
CA GLY A 129 -15.08 5.93 16.88
C GLY A 129 -16.01 4.81 17.33
N TRP A 130 -17.28 5.13 17.55
CA TRP A 130 -18.38 4.17 17.83
C TRP A 130 -18.04 3.12 18.90
N ASP A 131 -17.97 1.83 18.50
CA ASP A 131 -17.64 0.68 19.34
C ASP A 131 -16.17 0.25 19.21
N ALA A 132 -15.31 1.09 18.65
CA ALA A 132 -13.88 0.80 18.55
C ALA A 132 -13.22 0.67 19.93
N ALA A 133 -12.27 -0.25 20.03
CA ALA A 133 -11.47 -0.41 21.24
C ALA A 133 -10.39 0.67 21.39
N LEU A 134 -9.93 1.22 20.28
CA LEU A 134 -8.77 2.14 20.19
C LEU A 134 -9.04 3.25 19.18
N ASN A 135 -8.26 4.33 19.27
CA ASN A 135 -8.20 5.33 18.20
C ASN A 135 -7.75 4.65 16.91
N ARG A 136 -8.45 4.96 15.81
CA ARG A 136 -8.08 4.49 14.47
C ARG A 136 -7.97 5.66 13.54
N ILE A 137 -7.01 5.60 12.63
CA ILE A 137 -6.67 6.69 11.72
C ILE A 137 -6.57 6.20 10.27
N ALA A 138 -6.77 7.13 9.36
CA ALA A 138 -6.34 6.99 7.97
C ALA A 138 -5.36 8.11 7.65
N THR A 139 -4.24 7.75 7.03
CA THR A 139 -3.29 8.69 6.43
C THR A 139 -3.55 8.74 4.94
N VAL A 140 -3.63 9.93 4.38
CA VAL A 140 -3.79 10.17 2.94
C VAL A 140 -2.64 11.02 2.42
N GLY A 141 -2.15 10.67 1.22
CA GLY A 141 -1.22 11.48 0.44
C GLY A 141 -1.73 11.68 -0.98
N SER A 142 -1.59 12.89 -1.48
CA SER A 142 -1.79 13.24 -2.89
C SER A 142 -0.43 13.40 -3.55
N PHE A 143 -0.17 12.62 -4.58
CA PHE A 143 1.13 12.58 -5.25
C PHE A 143 1.00 12.93 -6.74
N THR A 144 2.09 13.49 -7.29
CA THR A 144 2.34 13.58 -8.72
C THR A 144 3.45 12.59 -9.08
N MET A 145 3.21 11.76 -10.09
CA MET A 145 4.18 10.78 -10.58
C MET A 145 5.22 11.49 -11.43
N SER A 146 6.52 11.32 -11.13
CA SER A 146 7.60 12.16 -11.68
C SER A 146 7.74 12.08 -13.21
N LYS A 147 7.41 10.94 -13.85
CA LYS A 147 7.57 10.77 -15.30
C LYS A 147 6.31 11.02 -16.10
N SER A 148 5.16 10.55 -15.65
CA SER A 148 3.88 10.69 -16.37
C SER A 148 3.14 11.98 -16.04
N ASN A 149 3.48 12.61 -14.90
CA ASN A 149 2.78 13.76 -14.32
C ASN A 149 1.33 13.47 -13.91
N ASP A 150 0.97 12.18 -13.83
CA ASP A 150 -0.35 11.74 -13.37
C ASP A 150 -0.49 11.94 -11.87
N LYS A 151 -1.74 12.13 -11.43
CA LYS A 151 -2.08 12.30 -10.02
C LYS A 151 -2.50 10.98 -9.41
N LEU A 152 -1.93 10.65 -8.25
CA LEU A 152 -2.23 9.45 -7.48
C LEU A 152 -2.61 9.81 -6.04
N ILE A 153 -3.71 9.26 -5.56
CA ILE A 153 -4.18 9.44 -4.18
C ILE A 153 -4.04 8.11 -3.45
N ILE A 154 -3.33 8.13 -2.32
CA ILE A 154 -3.07 6.94 -1.50
C ILE A 154 -3.68 7.13 -0.12
N TYR A 155 -4.50 6.18 0.31
CA TYR A 155 -4.99 6.03 1.67
C TYR A 155 -4.37 4.80 2.31
N ASN A 156 -3.87 4.93 3.53
CA ASN A 156 -3.44 3.81 4.37
C ASN A 156 -4.14 3.86 5.72
N SER A 157 -4.67 2.74 6.17
CA SER A 157 -5.43 2.67 7.41
C SER A 157 -5.30 1.33 8.12
N HIS A 158 -5.58 1.33 9.43
CA HIS A 158 -5.73 0.12 10.22
C HIS A 158 -7.07 0.21 10.99
N PHE A 159 -8.05 -0.60 10.58
CA PHE A 159 -9.39 -0.60 11.18
C PHE A 159 -9.40 -1.28 12.54
N ASP A 160 -10.45 -1.04 13.31
CA ASP A 160 -10.53 -1.59 14.66
C ASP A 160 -10.74 -3.12 14.64
N HIS A 161 -10.02 -3.81 15.53
CA HIS A 161 -10.02 -5.28 15.61
C HIS A 161 -11.24 -5.84 16.35
N ILE A 162 -11.98 -5.02 17.13
CA ILE A 162 -13.16 -5.42 17.89
C ILE A 162 -14.44 -4.80 17.32
N GLY A 163 -14.46 -3.48 17.14
CA GLY A 163 -15.65 -2.69 16.82
C GLY A 163 -16.17 -2.93 15.40
N LYS A 164 -17.25 -3.68 15.25
CA LYS A 164 -17.87 -3.95 13.95
C LYS A 164 -18.51 -2.69 13.34
N ILE A 165 -19.21 -1.90 14.18
CA ILE A 165 -19.82 -0.64 13.76
C ILE A 165 -18.74 0.37 13.39
N ALA A 166 -17.63 0.40 14.15
CA ALA A 166 -16.50 1.26 13.87
C ALA A 166 -15.86 0.93 12.51
N ARG A 167 -15.65 -0.36 12.18
CA ARG A 167 -15.10 -0.76 10.88
C ARG A 167 -15.99 -0.34 9.72
N GLU A 168 -17.29 -0.55 9.82
CA GLU A 168 -18.24 -0.16 8.77
C GLU A 168 -18.28 1.36 8.55
N ASN A 169 -18.34 2.12 9.64
CA ASN A 169 -18.35 3.59 9.57
C ASN A 169 -16.98 4.17 9.18
N SER A 170 -15.88 3.47 9.44
CA SER A 170 -14.54 3.87 8.96
C SER A 170 -14.50 3.98 7.44
N VAL A 171 -15.18 3.07 6.75
CA VAL A 171 -15.34 3.14 5.29
C VAL A 171 -16.07 4.41 4.89
N ASP A 172 -17.18 4.77 5.58
CA ASP A 172 -17.92 6.00 5.28
C ASP A 172 -17.07 7.26 5.43
N ILE A 173 -16.20 7.29 6.46
CA ILE A 173 -15.30 8.44 6.66
C ILE A 173 -14.32 8.55 5.50
N ILE A 174 -13.70 7.44 5.07
CA ILE A 174 -12.77 7.43 3.93
C ILE A 174 -13.48 7.85 2.64
N LEU A 175 -14.64 7.26 2.33
CA LEU A 175 -15.39 7.57 1.11
C LEU A 175 -15.85 9.04 1.09
N LYS A 176 -16.35 9.56 2.21
CA LYS A 176 -16.70 10.98 2.34
C LYS A 176 -15.51 11.91 2.16
N HIS A 177 -14.32 11.48 2.63
CA HIS A 177 -13.09 12.24 2.40
C HIS A 177 -12.72 12.26 0.91
N ILE A 178 -12.85 11.13 0.20
CA ILE A 178 -12.64 11.05 -1.25
C ILE A 178 -13.59 12.00 -2.00
N GLU A 179 -14.88 11.98 -1.68
CA GLU A 179 -15.88 12.82 -2.30
C GLU A 179 -15.65 14.32 -2.03
N LYS A 180 -15.44 14.68 -0.75
CA LYS A 180 -15.20 16.07 -0.32
C LYS A 180 -14.03 16.72 -1.03
N ASN A 181 -12.97 15.95 -1.31
CA ASN A 181 -11.75 16.44 -1.97
C ASN A 181 -11.78 16.29 -3.50
N ASN A 182 -12.90 15.88 -4.08
CA ASN A 182 -13.09 15.67 -5.53
C ASN A 182 -12.07 14.68 -6.13
N PHE A 183 -11.75 13.62 -5.40
CA PHE A 183 -10.77 12.60 -5.85
C PHE A 183 -11.38 11.50 -6.71
N LEU A 184 -12.70 11.45 -6.91
CA LEU A 184 -13.39 10.34 -7.60
C LEU A 184 -12.87 10.06 -9.01
N GLU A 185 -12.40 11.08 -9.73
CA GLU A 185 -11.83 10.95 -11.08
C GLU A 185 -10.31 10.73 -11.05
N SER A 186 -9.67 10.79 -9.89
CA SER A 186 -8.23 10.51 -9.74
C SER A 186 -7.95 9.02 -9.71
N ALA A 187 -6.71 8.63 -9.98
CA ALA A 187 -6.21 7.32 -9.61
C ALA A 187 -6.14 7.22 -8.07
N ILE A 188 -6.76 6.21 -7.48
CA ILE A 188 -6.85 6.03 -6.04
C ILE A 188 -6.38 4.64 -5.64
N VAL A 189 -5.61 4.57 -4.57
CA VAL A 189 -5.33 3.34 -3.81
C VAL A 189 -5.83 3.53 -2.38
N VAL A 190 -6.61 2.58 -1.88
CA VAL A 190 -7.00 2.47 -0.47
C VAL A 190 -6.47 1.15 0.05
N MET A 191 -5.53 1.19 0.98
CA MET A 191 -4.86 0.00 1.48
C MET A 191 -4.81 -0.05 3.00
N GLY A 192 -4.54 -1.23 3.53
CA GLY A 192 -4.31 -1.43 4.96
C GLY A 192 -4.81 -2.75 5.50
N ASP A 193 -4.68 -2.89 6.82
CA ASP A 193 -5.31 -3.94 7.61
C ASP A 193 -6.72 -3.48 8.01
N PHE A 194 -7.74 -4.05 7.38
CA PHE A 194 -9.12 -3.67 7.65
C PHE A 194 -9.81 -4.55 8.68
N ASN A 195 -9.09 -5.51 9.28
CA ASN A 195 -9.59 -6.40 10.34
C ASN A 195 -10.96 -7.01 9.99
N SER A 196 -11.23 -7.21 8.71
CA SER A 196 -12.50 -7.72 8.16
C SER A 196 -12.26 -8.70 7.04
N GLU A 197 -12.97 -9.80 7.05
CA GLU A 197 -12.93 -10.79 5.94
C GLU A 197 -13.80 -10.33 4.75
N PRO A 198 -13.61 -10.87 3.53
CA PRO A 198 -14.29 -10.40 2.32
C PRO A 198 -15.83 -10.37 2.39
N ASN A 199 -16.41 -11.22 3.24
CA ASN A 199 -17.86 -11.30 3.40
C ASN A 199 -18.45 -10.28 4.39
N GLU A 200 -17.62 -9.53 5.11
CA GLU A 200 -18.05 -8.57 6.10
C GLU A 200 -18.44 -7.23 5.47
N ALA A 201 -19.31 -6.49 6.16
CA ALA A 201 -19.90 -5.25 5.66
C ALA A 201 -18.88 -4.19 5.20
N PRO A 202 -17.78 -3.92 5.93
CA PRO A 202 -16.79 -2.92 5.49
C PRO A 202 -16.21 -3.21 4.12
N ILE A 203 -15.86 -4.49 3.86
CA ILE A 203 -15.23 -4.91 2.61
C ILE A 203 -16.23 -4.88 1.45
N LYS A 204 -17.45 -5.35 1.66
CA LYS A 204 -18.53 -5.25 0.67
C LYS A 204 -18.78 -3.80 0.27
N LYS A 205 -18.83 -2.90 1.26
CA LYS A 205 -19.06 -1.48 1.04
C LYS A 205 -17.92 -0.81 0.26
N LEU A 206 -16.65 -1.11 0.58
CA LEU A 206 -15.51 -0.66 -0.23
C LEU A 206 -15.59 -1.15 -1.67
N SER A 207 -15.98 -2.42 -1.86
CA SER A 207 -16.09 -3.06 -3.18
C SER A 207 -17.22 -2.48 -4.07
N GLU A 208 -18.16 -1.73 -3.50
CA GLU A 208 -19.17 -0.98 -4.28
C GLU A 208 -18.57 0.26 -4.98
N TRP A 209 -17.44 0.78 -4.49
CA TRP A 209 -16.82 2.02 -4.95
C TRP A 209 -15.44 1.81 -5.59
N LEU A 210 -14.71 0.77 -5.17
CA LEU A 210 -13.33 0.49 -5.52
C LEU A 210 -13.18 -0.97 -5.92
N ASN A 211 -12.18 -1.27 -6.74
CA ASN A 211 -11.86 -2.63 -7.14
C ASN A 211 -10.94 -3.28 -6.10
N ASP A 212 -11.30 -4.44 -5.57
CA ASP A 212 -10.41 -5.26 -4.75
C ASP A 212 -9.40 -5.96 -5.66
N SER A 213 -8.14 -5.54 -5.56
CA SER A 213 -7.05 -6.00 -6.44
C SER A 213 -6.84 -7.53 -6.43
N PHE A 214 -7.22 -8.20 -5.35
CA PHE A 214 -7.14 -9.66 -5.25
C PHE A 214 -7.93 -10.38 -6.34
N TYR A 215 -9.09 -9.87 -6.72
CA TYR A 215 -9.95 -10.53 -7.71
C TYR A 215 -9.51 -10.30 -9.15
N GLU A 216 -8.62 -9.35 -9.41
CA GLU A 216 -8.03 -9.13 -10.74
C GLU A 216 -6.93 -10.16 -11.05
N PHE A 217 -6.21 -10.64 -10.01
CA PHE A 217 -5.15 -11.64 -10.13
C PHE A 217 -5.31 -12.68 -9.01
N PRO A 218 -6.24 -13.64 -9.14
CA PRO A 218 -6.50 -14.66 -8.13
C PRO A 218 -5.25 -15.48 -7.84
N ILE A 219 -4.91 -15.62 -6.57
CA ILE A 219 -3.81 -16.47 -6.10
C ILE A 219 -4.38 -17.85 -5.77
N GLU A 220 -3.82 -18.91 -6.35
CA GLU A 220 -4.28 -20.29 -6.11
C GLU A 220 -3.90 -20.77 -4.70
N GLU A 221 -2.72 -20.36 -4.22
CA GLU A 221 -2.20 -20.70 -2.89
C GLU A 221 -2.32 -19.49 -1.94
N ALA A 222 -2.45 -19.75 -0.64
CA ALA A 222 -2.42 -18.72 0.41
C ALA A 222 -3.36 -17.52 0.18
N GLN A 223 -4.66 -17.77 0.13
CA GLN A 223 -5.67 -16.72 -0.03
C GLN A 223 -5.77 -15.73 1.15
N GLY A 224 -5.29 -16.12 2.34
CA GLY A 224 -5.28 -15.29 3.54
C GLY A 224 -4.00 -14.49 3.67
N THR A 225 -4.07 -13.43 4.49
CA THR A 225 -2.95 -12.53 4.78
C THR A 225 -2.48 -12.62 6.23
N PHE A 226 -3.31 -13.13 7.15
CA PHE A 226 -2.99 -13.25 8.56
C PHE A 226 -2.48 -14.65 8.90
N ASN A 227 -1.26 -14.74 9.47
CA ASN A 227 -0.61 -15.96 9.88
C ASN A 227 -0.53 -16.13 11.42
N GLY A 228 -0.63 -15.01 12.19
CA GLY A 228 -0.55 -15.03 13.65
C GLY A 228 0.77 -15.58 14.20
N PHE A 229 1.86 -15.42 13.44
CA PHE A 229 3.17 -16.05 13.70
C PHE A 229 3.16 -17.59 13.72
N ASP A 230 2.05 -18.23 13.36
CA ASP A 230 2.02 -19.69 13.20
C ASP A 230 2.67 -20.10 11.87
N ILE A 231 3.84 -20.76 11.95
CA ILE A 231 4.57 -21.25 10.78
C ILE A 231 3.81 -22.31 9.97
N LYS A 232 2.78 -22.95 10.59
CA LYS A 232 1.91 -23.95 9.98
C LYS A 232 0.55 -23.36 9.55
N SER A 233 0.38 -22.04 9.67
CA SER A 233 -0.86 -21.38 9.26
C SER A 233 -1.23 -21.72 7.83
N LYS A 234 -2.51 -22.05 7.63
CA LYS A 234 -3.08 -22.32 6.30
C LYS A 234 -3.45 -21.03 5.55
N LEU A 235 -3.15 -19.86 6.10
CA LEU A 235 -3.39 -18.54 5.50
C LEU A 235 -4.81 -18.42 4.90
N ARG A 236 -5.82 -18.65 5.73
CA ARG A 236 -7.23 -18.61 5.28
C ARG A 236 -7.89 -17.27 5.50
N LYS A 237 -7.41 -16.50 6.47
CA LYS A 237 -8.00 -15.24 6.90
C LYS A 237 -7.37 -14.09 6.13
N ARG A 238 -8.13 -13.47 5.23
CA ARG A 238 -7.71 -12.29 4.46
C ARG A 238 -8.31 -11.06 5.10
N ILE A 239 -7.47 -10.22 5.68
CA ILE A 239 -7.85 -8.98 6.38
C ILE A 239 -7.06 -7.77 5.94
N ASP A 240 -6.00 -7.99 5.14
CA ASP A 240 -5.22 -6.95 4.50
C ASP A 240 -5.65 -6.79 3.04
N TYR A 241 -5.73 -5.56 2.57
CA TYR A 241 -6.28 -5.24 1.26
C TYR A 241 -5.50 -4.11 0.58
N ILE A 242 -5.54 -4.14 -0.76
CA ILE A 242 -5.29 -3.00 -1.61
C ILE A 242 -6.48 -2.89 -2.56
N PHE A 243 -7.25 -1.83 -2.41
CA PHE A 243 -8.33 -1.44 -3.31
C PHE A 243 -7.84 -0.36 -4.27
N THR A 244 -8.30 -0.39 -5.51
CA THR A 244 -7.94 0.58 -6.54
C THR A 244 -9.16 1.20 -7.20
N LYS A 245 -8.99 2.41 -7.74
CA LYS A 245 -9.93 3.08 -8.63
C LYS A 245 -9.17 3.83 -9.71
N ASN A 246 -9.65 3.75 -10.95
CA ASN A 246 -9.03 4.38 -12.11
C ASN A 246 -7.55 3.98 -12.31
N ILE A 247 -7.20 2.77 -11.89
CA ILE A 247 -5.87 2.15 -12.04
C ILE A 247 -6.09 0.77 -12.64
N GLN A 248 -5.33 0.44 -13.67
CA GLN A 248 -5.25 -0.92 -14.18
C GLN A 248 -3.99 -1.57 -13.60
N ILE A 249 -4.17 -2.52 -12.69
CA ILE A 249 -3.04 -3.25 -12.14
C ILE A 249 -2.52 -4.29 -13.13
N SER A 250 -1.24 -4.59 -13.05
CA SER A 250 -0.57 -5.59 -13.89
C SER A 250 -0.10 -6.81 -13.10
N ASN A 251 -0.13 -6.72 -11.76
CA ASN A 251 0.21 -7.82 -10.87
C ASN A 251 -0.39 -7.62 -9.49
N TYR A 252 -0.70 -8.75 -8.79
CA TYR A 252 -1.03 -8.81 -7.38
C TYR A 252 -0.33 -10.03 -6.76
N THR A 253 0.28 -9.88 -5.59
CA THR A 253 0.96 -10.99 -4.91
C THR A 253 0.96 -10.83 -3.39
N HIS A 254 0.98 -11.95 -2.67
CA HIS A 254 1.37 -12.03 -1.26
C HIS A 254 2.85 -12.34 -1.17
N VAL A 255 3.60 -11.59 -0.37
CA VAL A 255 5.03 -11.86 -0.14
C VAL A 255 5.17 -12.93 0.94
N MET A 256 5.72 -14.09 0.55
CA MET A 256 5.81 -15.29 1.39
C MET A 256 7.19 -15.47 2.03
N ASP A 257 8.03 -14.44 1.99
CA ASP A 257 9.40 -14.47 2.50
C ASP A 257 9.41 -14.80 3.99
N ARG A 258 10.45 -15.51 4.41
CA ARG A 258 10.66 -15.94 5.78
C ARG A 258 11.99 -15.40 6.31
N LEU A 259 12.08 -15.28 7.64
CA LEU A 259 13.35 -15.08 8.30
C LEU A 259 14.28 -16.26 8.01
N PRO A 260 15.61 -16.11 8.13
CA PRO A 260 16.57 -17.20 7.93
C PRO A 260 16.32 -18.43 8.82
N ASN A 261 15.67 -18.24 9.97
CA ASN A 261 15.27 -19.31 10.89
C ASN A 261 13.91 -19.96 10.56
N GLY A 262 13.27 -19.55 9.44
CA GLY A 262 11.99 -20.08 8.99
C GLY A 262 10.75 -19.44 9.63
N LEU A 263 10.91 -18.49 10.57
CA LEU A 263 9.79 -17.75 11.16
C LEU A 263 9.23 -16.70 10.19
N TRP A 264 8.04 -16.18 10.50
CA TRP A 264 7.45 -15.08 9.74
C TRP A 264 8.05 -13.72 10.15
N PRO A 265 8.29 -12.81 9.20
CA PRO A 265 8.75 -11.44 9.49
C PRO A 265 7.67 -10.57 10.15
N SER A 266 6.40 -10.92 10.00
CA SER A 266 5.24 -10.33 10.69
C SER A 266 4.17 -11.40 10.86
N ASP A 267 3.20 -11.18 11.73
CA ASP A 267 1.99 -12.00 11.85
C ASP A 267 1.01 -11.77 10.69
N HIS A 268 1.31 -10.81 9.81
CA HIS A 268 0.65 -10.57 8.53
C HIS A 268 1.62 -10.78 7.36
N LEU A 269 1.07 -11.12 6.19
CA LEU A 269 1.81 -11.12 4.94
C LEU A 269 1.74 -9.75 4.29
N PRO A 270 2.86 -9.22 3.76
CA PRO A 270 2.79 -8.07 2.87
C PRO A 270 2.04 -8.43 1.60
N ILE A 271 1.20 -7.52 1.12
CA ILE A 271 0.56 -7.63 -0.19
C ILE A 271 1.08 -6.53 -1.11
N VAL A 272 1.29 -6.88 -2.37
CA VAL A 272 1.87 -5.99 -3.38
C VAL A 272 1.04 -5.99 -4.63
N ILE A 273 0.80 -4.80 -5.17
CA ILE A 273 0.32 -4.61 -6.55
C ILE A 273 1.37 -3.91 -7.38
N SER A 274 1.33 -4.14 -8.69
CA SER A 274 2.08 -3.37 -9.68
C SER A 274 1.10 -2.74 -10.68
N PHE A 275 1.38 -1.52 -11.12
CA PHE A 275 0.60 -0.82 -12.15
C PHE A 275 1.47 0.15 -12.94
N SER A 276 0.95 0.64 -14.06
CA SER A 276 1.55 1.69 -14.88
C SER A 276 0.46 2.63 -15.41
N PHE A 277 0.83 3.87 -15.72
CA PHE A 277 -0.02 4.86 -16.37
C PHE A 277 0.29 4.97 -17.87
#